data_e31fbc2b68212c225511be791ef4bc28
#
_entry.id   e31fbc2b68212c225511be791ef4bc28
#
_cell.length_a   1.000
_cell.length_b   1.000
_cell.length_c   1.000
_cell.angle_alpha   90.00
_cell.angle_beta   90.00
_cell.angle_gamma   90.00
#
_symmetry.space_group_name_H-M   'P 1'
#
loop_
_entity.id
_entity.type
_entity.pdbx_description
1 polymer ?
#
loop_
_entity_poly.entity_id
_entity_poly.type
_entity_poly.pdbx_seq_one_letter_code
_entity_poly.pdbx_strand_id
1 'polypeptide(L)'
;FPSTCYNLLIEAICNNEAILTLAYDKNKILGGMLFNIQGDIANYSSAANSIEIESDKTRNIGHNLMWNSILFLKSIQIRNLNFGVMPNKNQIDNDRKLQNIFFFKTGFGAIINTQLSFERDYEN
;
A
#
# COMPACT_ATOMS: atom_id res chain seq x y z
N PHE A 1 -6.37 -14.67 1.42
CA PHE A 1 -6.40 -14.60 2.89
C PHE A 1 -7.32 -15.65 3.48
N PRO A 2 -6.91 -16.35 4.57
CA PRO A 2 -7.83 -17.18 5.31
C PRO A 2 -9.03 -16.37 5.86
N SER A 3 -10.17 -17.02 6.02
CA SER A 3 -11.39 -16.34 6.50
C SER A 3 -11.20 -15.66 7.86
N THR A 4 -10.36 -16.23 8.73
CA THR A 4 -10.02 -15.64 10.03
C THR A 4 -9.31 -14.29 9.90
N CYS A 5 -8.50 -14.10 8.85
CA CYS A 5 -7.80 -12.84 8.61
C CYS A 5 -8.77 -11.72 8.22
N TYR A 6 -9.85 -12.03 7.51
CA TYR A 6 -10.84 -11.02 7.16
C TYR A 6 -11.56 -10.48 8.38
N ASN A 7 -11.87 -11.31 9.36
CA ASN A 7 -12.49 -10.85 10.58
C ASN A 7 -11.59 -9.91 11.38
N LEU A 8 -10.30 -10.23 11.47
CA LEU A 8 -9.31 -9.37 12.13
C LEU A 8 -9.15 -8.04 11.39
N LEU A 9 -9.17 -8.08 10.06
CA LEU A 9 -9.08 -6.87 9.25
C LEU A 9 -10.29 -5.96 9.45
N ILE A 10 -11.49 -6.51 9.46
CA ILE A 10 -12.72 -5.76 9.70
C ILE A 10 -12.68 -5.11 11.08
N GLU A 11 -12.24 -5.85 12.10
CA GLU A 11 -12.08 -5.33 13.45
C GLU A 11 -11.08 -4.15 13.49
N ALA A 12 -9.93 -4.30 12.83
CA ALA A 12 -8.95 -3.24 12.74
C ALA A 12 -9.51 -1.98 12.07
N ILE A 13 -10.28 -2.12 10.99
CA ILE A 13 -10.92 -1.00 10.32
C ILE A 13 -11.93 -0.32 11.26
N CYS A 14 -12.74 -1.08 11.97
CA CYS A 14 -13.72 -0.54 12.91
C CYS A 14 -13.06 0.19 14.07
N ASN A 15 -11.87 -0.20 14.47
CA ASN A 15 -11.09 0.42 15.55
C ASN A 15 -10.17 1.55 15.06
N ASN A 16 -10.27 1.96 13.81
CA ASN A 16 -9.39 2.98 13.19
C ASN A 16 -7.89 2.61 13.17
N GLU A 17 -7.60 1.32 13.21
CA GLU A 17 -6.24 0.79 13.09
C GLU A 17 -5.87 0.43 11.64
N ALA A 18 -6.85 0.43 10.76
CA ALA A 18 -6.67 0.20 9.34
C ALA A 18 -7.66 1.04 8.54
N ILE A 19 -7.26 1.39 7.33
CA ILE A 19 -8.09 2.14 6.37
C ILE A 19 -8.07 1.39 5.05
N LEU A 20 -9.26 1.14 4.53
CA LEU A 20 -9.44 0.56 3.21
C LEU A 20 -10.03 1.63 2.30
N THR A 21 -9.30 2.02 1.27
CA THR A 21 -9.80 2.92 0.24
C THR A 21 -10.25 2.12 -0.97
N LEU A 22 -11.36 2.51 -1.54
CA LEU A 22 -11.96 1.80 -2.68
C LEU A 22 -12.19 2.77 -3.83
N ALA A 23 -11.90 2.30 -5.03
CA ALA A 23 -12.30 2.96 -6.25
C ALA A 23 -13.46 2.20 -6.87
N TYR A 24 -14.52 2.91 -7.25
CA TYR A 24 -15.64 2.28 -7.95
C TYR A 24 -16.20 3.19 -9.04
N ASP A 25 -16.79 2.55 -10.03
CA ASP A 25 -17.52 3.21 -11.09
C ASP A 25 -18.93 2.61 -11.10
N LYS A 26 -19.93 3.49 -10.94
CA LYS A 26 -21.34 3.07 -10.75
C LYS A 26 -21.43 2.15 -9.54
N ASN A 27 -21.78 0.89 -9.70
CA ASN A 27 -21.89 -0.06 -8.59
C ASN A 27 -20.80 -1.13 -8.60
N LYS A 28 -19.74 -0.92 -9.40
CA LYS A 28 -18.63 -1.87 -9.50
C LYS A 28 -17.41 -1.35 -8.75
N ILE A 29 -16.81 -2.21 -7.93
CA ILE A 29 -15.52 -1.94 -7.29
C ILE A 29 -14.42 -2.21 -8.32
N LEU A 30 -13.60 -1.20 -8.58
CA LEU A 30 -12.51 -1.26 -9.55
C LEU A 30 -11.17 -1.64 -8.90
N GLY A 31 -10.99 -1.26 -7.66
CA GLY A 31 -9.77 -1.55 -6.93
C GLY A 31 -9.85 -1.07 -5.49
N GLY A 32 -8.85 -1.43 -4.72
CA GLY A 32 -8.74 -1.03 -3.32
C GLY A 32 -7.31 -0.98 -2.85
N MET A 33 -7.07 -0.18 -1.82
CA MET A 33 -5.79 -0.09 -1.14
C MET A 33 -6.01 -0.15 0.36
N LEU A 34 -5.13 -0.89 1.04
CA LEU A 34 -5.19 -1.09 2.48
C LEU A 34 -3.99 -0.42 3.14
N PHE A 35 -4.28 0.34 4.18
CA PHE A 35 -3.27 1.02 5.01
C PHE A 35 -3.45 0.62 6.47
N ASN A 36 -2.36 0.32 7.14
CA ASN A 36 -2.35 0.15 8.59
C ASN A 36 -1.95 1.46 9.25
N ILE A 37 -2.61 1.82 10.34
CA ILE A 37 -2.44 3.10 11.01
C ILE A 37 -1.81 2.88 12.37
N GLN A 38 -0.73 3.61 12.65
CA GLN A 38 -0.07 3.66 13.94
C GLN A 38 0.21 5.13 14.29
N GLY A 39 -0.60 5.71 15.17
CA GLY A 39 -0.47 7.12 15.51
C GLY A 39 -0.67 8.02 14.30
N ASP A 40 0.36 8.76 13.92
CA ASP A 40 0.37 9.65 12.77
C ASP A 40 1.07 9.05 11.54
N ILE A 41 1.31 7.74 11.55
CA ILE A 41 1.97 7.00 10.49
C ILE A 41 0.96 6.05 9.85
N ALA A 42 0.87 6.08 8.53
CA ALA A 42 0.16 5.09 7.74
C ALA A 42 1.17 4.20 7.02
N ASN A 43 0.94 2.90 7.06
CA ASN A 43 1.75 1.93 6.33
C ASN A 43 0.92 1.35 5.19
N TYR A 44 1.38 1.53 3.96
CA TYR A 44 0.78 0.91 2.79
C TYR A 44 0.99 -0.60 2.86
N SER A 45 -0.09 -1.34 2.93
CA SER A 45 -0.03 -2.79 3.13
C SER A 45 -0.21 -3.56 1.83
N SER A 46 -1.30 -3.29 1.12
CA SER A 46 -1.61 -4.03 -0.10
C SER A 46 -2.59 -3.28 -0.98
N ALA A 47 -2.62 -3.66 -2.24
CA ALA A 47 -3.59 -3.17 -3.21
C ALA A 47 -4.09 -4.32 -4.08
N ALA A 48 -5.28 -4.19 -4.56
CA ALA A 48 -5.86 -5.13 -5.52
C ALA A 48 -6.71 -4.37 -6.53
N ASN A 49 -6.69 -4.85 -7.76
CA ASN A 49 -7.55 -4.36 -8.84
C ASN A 49 -8.49 -5.47 -9.26
N SER A 50 -9.67 -5.10 -9.76
CA SER A 50 -10.56 -6.09 -10.35
C SER A 50 -9.93 -6.66 -11.63
N ILE A 51 -10.26 -7.92 -11.96
CA ILE A 51 -9.73 -8.59 -13.16
C ILE A 51 -10.10 -7.82 -14.43
N GLU A 52 -11.29 -7.24 -14.48
CA GLU A 52 -11.77 -6.46 -15.61
C GLU A 52 -10.91 -5.21 -15.85
N ILE A 53 -10.38 -4.63 -14.80
CA ILE A 53 -9.55 -3.42 -14.85
C ILE A 53 -8.12 -3.74 -15.25
N GLU A 54 -7.59 -4.89 -14.83
CA GLU A 54 -6.24 -5.32 -15.23
C GLU A 54 -6.10 -5.44 -16.75
N SER A 55 -7.20 -5.73 -17.46
CA SER A 55 -7.22 -5.79 -18.91
C SER A 55 -7.36 -4.43 -19.58
N ASP A 56 -7.78 -3.39 -18.86
CA ASP A 56 -7.96 -2.03 -19.38
C ASP A 56 -6.76 -1.14 -19.02
N LYS A 57 -5.76 -1.14 -19.90
CA LYS A 57 -4.53 -0.37 -19.72
C LYS A 57 -4.74 1.15 -19.82
N THR A 58 -5.92 1.62 -20.22
CA THR A 58 -6.19 3.05 -20.36
C THR A 58 -6.60 3.69 -19.04
N ARG A 59 -6.97 2.91 -18.05
CA ARG A 59 -7.43 3.42 -16.75
C ARG A 59 -6.28 3.41 -15.74
N ASN A 60 -5.99 4.59 -15.23
CA ASN A 60 -4.89 4.80 -14.27
C ASN A 60 -5.39 4.76 -12.82
N ILE A 61 -6.08 3.67 -12.47
CA ILE A 61 -6.79 3.54 -11.19
C ILE A 61 -5.83 3.55 -10.01
N GLY A 62 -4.70 2.85 -10.12
CA GLY A 62 -3.72 2.79 -9.04
C GLY A 62 -3.17 4.15 -8.64
N HIS A 63 -2.83 4.98 -9.62
CA HIS A 63 -2.33 6.33 -9.37
C HIS A 63 -3.41 7.23 -8.77
N ASN A 64 -4.62 7.19 -9.32
CA ASN A 64 -5.72 8.01 -8.83
C ASN A 64 -6.12 7.60 -7.40
N LEU A 65 -6.19 6.30 -7.15
CA LEU A 65 -6.56 5.78 -5.84
C LEU A 65 -5.49 6.13 -4.79
N MET A 66 -4.21 5.98 -5.13
CA MET A 66 -3.12 6.35 -4.22
C MET A 66 -3.12 7.85 -3.91
N TRP A 67 -3.29 8.69 -4.94
CA TRP A 67 -3.31 10.13 -4.73
C TRP A 67 -4.47 10.56 -3.82
N ASN A 68 -5.66 10.04 -4.08
CA ASN A 68 -6.83 10.34 -3.25
C ASN A 68 -6.68 9.78 -1.83
N SER A 69 -6.04 8.63 -1.68
CA SER A 69 -5.71 8.06 -0.38
C SER A 69 -4.75 8.97 0.40
N ILE A 70 -3.72 9.50 -0.25
CA ILE A 70 -2.78 10.44 0.36
C ILE A 70 -3.52 11.69 0.85
N LEU A 71 -4.40 12.26 0.02
CA LEU A 71 -5.18 13.43 0.41
C LEU A 71 -6.09 13.14 1.61
N PHE A 72 -6.73 12.00 1.62
CA PHE A 72 -7.57 11.58 2.75
C PHE A 72 -6.75 11.39 4.02
N LEU A 73 -5.63 10.68 3.95
CA LEU A 73 -4.75 10.47 5.10
C LEU A 73 -4.25 11.80 5.67
N LYS A 74 -3.90 12.73 4.81
CA LYS A 74 -3.51 14.08 5.25
C LYS A 74 -4.65 14.79 5.98
N SER A 75 -5.89 14.61 5.52
CA SER A 75 -7.07 15.24 6.14
C SER A 75 -7.34 14.74 7.55
N ILE A 76 -6.91 13.52 7.89
CA ILE A 76 -7.06 12.94 9.23
C ILE A 76 -5.79 13.02 10.07
N GLN A 77 -4.88 13.93 9.72
CA GLN A 77 -3.68 14.26 10.49
C GLN A 77 -2.58 13.18 10.43
N ILE A 78 -2.57 12.34 9.42
CA ILE A 78 -1.45 11.44 9.17
C ILE A 78 -0.29 12.26 8.60
N ARG A 79 0.88 12.17 9.23
CA ARG A 79 2.07 12.94 8.84
C ARG A 79 3.00 12.18 7.92
N ASN A 80 3.05 10.86 8.05
CA ASN A 80 3.99 10.03 7.30
C ASN A 80 3.26 8.86 6.67
N LEU A 81 3.55 8.61 5.40
CA LEU A 81 3.10 7.43 4.69
C LEU A 81 4.31 6.58 4.34
N ASN A 82 4.34 5.37 4.87
CA ASN A 82 5.37 4.39 4.58
C ASN A 82 4.89 3.49 3.44
N PHE A 83 5.61 3.51 2.33
CA PHE A 83 5.29 2.67 1.16
C PHE A 83 5.80 1.23 1.27
N GLY A 84 6.50 0.90 2.35
CA GLY A 84 7.06 -0.42 2.55
C GLY A 84 8.52 -0.53 2.15
N VAL A 85 9.04 -1.74 2.26
CA VAL A 85 10.45 -2.04 2.00
C VAL A 85 10.66 -2.21 0.48
N MET A 86 11.76 -1.67 -0.02
CA MET A 86 12.20 -1.90 -1.40
C MET A 86 13.40 -2.83 -1.40
N PRO A 87 13.49 -3.74 -2.39
CA PRO A 87 14.68 -4.57 -2.56
C PRO A 87 15.90 -3.70 -2.92
N ASN A 88 17.08 -4.30 -2.85
CA ASN A 88 18.30 -3.58 -3.18
C ASN A 88 18.35 -3.23 -4.70
N LYS A 89 19.27 -2.32 -5.05
CA LYS A 89 19.40 -1.82 -6.42
C LYS A 89 19.62 -2.95 -7.45
N ASN A 90 20.41 -3.96 -7.12
CA ASN A 90 20.68 -5.06 -8.03
C ASN A 90 19.41 -5.87 -8.34
N GLN A 91 18.56 -6.08 -7.36
CA GLN A 91 17.28 -6.76 -7.55
C GLN A 91 16.34 -5.91 -8.41
N ILE A 92 16.29 -4.60 -8.17
CA ILE A 92 15.46 -3.67 -8.94
C ILE A 92 15.90 -3.61 -10.39
N ASP A 93 17.21 -3.50 -10.65
CA ASP A 93 17.76 -3.37 -12.01
C ASP A 93 17.51 -4.62 -12.87
N ASN A 94 17.33 -5.79 -12.24
CA ASN A 94 17.14 -7.07 -12.92
C ASN A 94 15.68 -7.53 -13.00
N ASP A 95 14.74 -6.79 -12.43
CA ASP A 95 13.33 -7.17 -12.38
C ASP A 95 12.44 -5.99 -12.78
N ARG A 96 11.78 -6.12 -13.93
CA ARG A 96 10.92 -5.06 -14.45
C ARG A 96 9.72 -4.76 -13.55
N LYS A 97 9.18 -5.77 -12.89
CA LYS A 97 8.07 -5.59 -11.94
C LYS A 97 8.51 -4.72 -10.76
N LEU A 98 9.70 -4.97 -10.22
CA LEU A 98 10.27 -4.17 -9.14
C LEU A 98 10.58 -2.75 -9.59
N GLN A 99 11.06 -2.56 -10.83
CA GLN A 99 11.27 -1.24 -11.40
C GLN A 99 9.95 -0.46 -11.48
N ASN A 100 8.88 -1.09 -11.92
CA ASN A 100 7.57 -0.45 -12.02
C ASN A 100 7.04 -0.06 -10.64
N ILE A 101 7.21 -0.90 -9.64
CA ILE A 101 6.83 -0.60 -8.25
C ILE A 101 7.67 0.58 -7.73
N PHE A 102 8.96 0.60 -7.98
CA PHE A 102 9.84 1.68 -7.59
C PHE A 102 9.40 3.01 -8.21
N PHE A 103 9.16 3.04 -9.52
CA PHE A 103 8.71 4.25 -10.21
C PHE A 103 7.35 4.71 -9.70
N PHE A 104 6.44 3.79 -9.43
CA PHE A 104 5.14 4.11 -8.86
C PHE A 104 5.30 4.83 -7.51
N LYS A 105 6.09 4.26 -6.60
CA LYS A 105 6.29 4.83 -5.27
C LYS A 105 7.02 6.18 -5.30
N THR A 106 8.11 6.27 -6.05
CA THR A 106 8.89 7.52 -6.14
C THR A 106 8.14 8.61 -6.89
N GLY A 107 7.23 8.26 -7.78
CA GLY A 107 6.38 9.22 -8.48
C GLY A 107 5.49 10.05 -7.56
N PHE A 108 5.20 9.57 -6.35
CA PHE A 108 4.46 10.32 -5.32
C PHE A 108 5.38 11.10 -4.38
N GLY A 109 6.65 11.22 -4.70
CA GLY A 109 7.61 11.97 -3.88
C GLY A 109 8.21 11.17 -2.73
N ALA A 110 8.08 9.84 -2.76
CA ALA A 110 8.65 9.00 -1.72
C ALA A 110 10.18 9.09 -1.71
N ILE A 111 10.76 9.16 -0.52
CA ILE A 111 12.20 9.21 -0.31
C ILE A 111 12.65 7.83 0.20
N ILE A 112 13.77 7.36 -0.33
CA ILE A 112 14.35 6.09 0.10
C ILE A 112 15.21 6.33 1.33
N ASN A 113 14.88 5.63 2.42
CA ASN A 113 15.69 5.59 3.64
C ASN A 113 16.25 4.19 3.82
N THR A 114 17.51 4.12 4.21
CA THR A 114 18.12 2.84 4.54
C THR A 114 17.68 2.40 5.94
N GLN A 115 17.17 1.17 6.02
CA GLN A 115 16.77 0.56 7.27
C GLN A 115 17.62 -0.66 7.51
N LEU A 116 18.22 -0.73 8.71
CA LEU A 116 19.04 -1.86 9.14
C LEU A 116 18.21 -2.74 10.06
N SER A 117 18.22 -4.03 9.76
CA SER A 117 17.60 -5.03 10.63
C SER A 117 18.67 -5.92 11.23
N PHE A 118 18.57 -6.16 12.53
CA PHE A 118 19.51 -7.00 13.27
C PHE A 118 18.73 -8.19 13.84
N GLU A 119 19.24 -9.38 13.57
CA GLU A 119 18.73 -10.60 14.16
C GLU A 119 19.78 -11.17 15.11
N ARG A 120 19.33 -11.65 16.26
CA ARG A 120 20.18 -12.31 17.22
C ARG A 120 19.55 -13.64 17.61
N ASP A 121 20.27 -14.72 17.32
CA ASP A 121 19.86 -16.04 17.74
C ASP A 121 20.28 -16.25 19.20
N TYR A 122 19.32 -16.65 20.03
CA TYR A 122 19.58 -17.05 21.40
C TYR A 122 19.63 -18.56 21.46
N GLU A 123 20.82 -19.12 21.71
CA GLU A 123 20.95 -20.53 22.00
C GLU A 123 20.65 -20.76 23.48
N ASN A 124 19.75 -21.70 23.73
CA ASN A 124 19.45 -22.12 25.08
C ASN A 124 20.40 -23.23 25.53
#